data_5fe316ff76c0053fc0497337be747bc8
#
_entry.id   5fe316ff76c0053fc0497337be747bc8
#
_cell.length_a   1.000
_cell.length_b   1.000
_cell.length_c   1.000
_cell.angle_alpha   90.00
_cell.angle_beta   90.00
_cell.angle_gamma   90.00
#
_symmetry.space_group_name_H-M   'P 1'
#
loop_
_entity.id
_entity.type
_entity.pdbx_description
1 polymer ?
#
loop_
_entity_poly.entity_id
_entity_poly.type
_entity_poly.pdbx_seq_one_letter_code
_entity_poly.pdbx_strand_id
1 'polypeptide(L)'
;MDLEVLEFNMEKLKTVMRPFDSEMELRRFCREVKEIIGETPTIVELGSYMGESSLIFSQEFPKGKIICIDSWEGGFDNSDSCSEADYNEVENQFDFRLKLCNNIEKIKGYSTDFSFECDMVYIDACHKYECVINDINHWKPLTKKIISGHDYNTEEFIKIHPHIAGVKKAVNELLNKPDKTYGDGSWYKIK
;
A
#
# COMPACT_ATOMS: atom_id res chain seq x y z
N MET A 1 26.05 -8.28 13.14
CA MET A 1 24.72 -8.00 13.71
C MET A 1 24.50 -9.12 14.72
N ASP A 2 24.20 -8.76 15.96
CA ASP A 2 24.08 -9.71 17.07
C ASP A 2 22.83 -10.58 16.85
N LEU A 3 22.93 -11.90 17.02
CA LEU A 3 21.83 -12.84 16.82
C LEU A 3 20.64 -12.54 17.73
N GLU A 4 20.89 -12.14 18.99
CA GLU A 4 19.82 -11.74 19.92
C GLU A 4 19.06 -10.50 19.45
N VAL A 5 19.75 -9.53 18.85
CA VAL A 5 19.12 -8.34 18.25
C VAL A 5 18.31 -8.72 17.01
N LEU A 6 18.79 -9.68 16.22
CA LEU A 6 18.06 -10.18 15.06
C LEU A 6 16.79 -10.94 15.47
N GLU A 7 16.88 -11.83 16.48
CA GLU A 7 15.73 -12.58 17.00
C GLU A 7 14.68 -11.65 17.63
N PHE A 8 15.10 -10.69 18.46
CA PHE A 8 14.21 -9.68 19.06
C PHE A 8 13.49 -8.84 17.98
N ASN A 9 14.23 -8.43 16.96
CA ASN A 9 13.66 -7.66 15.87
C ASN A 9 12.72 -8.50 14.99
N MET A 10 13.03 -9.79 14.78
CA MET A 10 12.13 -10.74 14.08
C MET A 10 10.85 -11.00 14.87
N GLU A 11 10.92 -11.06 16.20
CA GLU A 11 9.75 -11.25 17.07
C GLU A 11 8.88 -9.98 17.09
N LYS A 12 9.49 -8.80 17.12
CA LYS A 12 8.79 -7.51 17.01
C LYS A 12 8.13 -7.35 15.63
N LEU A 13 8.76 -7.80 14.55
CA LEU A 13 8.16 -7.86 13.21
C LEU A 13 6.96 -8.79 13.15
N LYS A 14 7.01 -9.96 13.79
CA LYS A 14 5.88 -10.91 13.83
C LYS A 14 4.66 -10.35 14.55
N THR A 15 4.85 -9.55 15.59
CA THR A 15 3.73 -8.96 16.37
C THR A 15 3.01 -7.82 15.66
N VAL A 16 3.54 -7.32 14.54
CA VAL A 16 2.98 -6.20 13.78
C VAL A 16 2.56 -6.63 12.37
N MET A 17 2.77 -7.89 11.99
CA MET A 17 2.38 -8.39 10.67
C MET A 17 0.86 -8.56 10.57
N ARG A 18 0.33 -8.18 9.40
CA ARG A 18 -1.07 -8.45 9.05
C ARG A 18 -1.40 -9.95 9.18
N PRO A 19 -2.68 -10.34 9.35
CA PRO A 19 -3.07 -11.75 9.43
C PRO A 19 -2.51 -12.56 8.24
N PHE A 20 -2.12 -13.81 8.49
CA PHE A 20 -1.50 -14.69 7.50
C PHE A 20 -2.30 -14.79 6.19
N ASP A 21 -3.63 -14.92 6.28
CA ASP A 21 -4.49 -14.99 5.10
C ASP A 21 -4.42 -13.70 4.26
N SER A 22 -4.38 -12.53 4.92
CA SER A 22 -4.23 -11.25 4.25
C SER A 22 -2.85 -11.11 3.57
N GLU A 23 -1.77 -11.56 4.21
CA GLU A 23 -0.44 -11.61 3.59
C GLU A 23 -0.44 -12.50 2.34
N MET A 24 -1.06 -13.68 2.41
CA MET A 24 -1.11 -14.61 1.29
C MET A 24 -1.89 -14.06 0.10
N GLU A 25 -2.98 -13.32 0.33
CA GLU A 25 -3.76 -12.67 -0.74
C GLU A 25 -2.96 -11.53 -1.39
N LEU A 26 -2.25 -10.70 -0.61
CA LEU A 26 -1.38 -9.66 -1.19
C LEU A 26 -0.22 -10.27 -1.99
N ARG A 27 0.38 -11.36 -1.53
CA ARG A 27 1.41 -12.09 -2.30
C ARG A 27 0.83 -12.69 -3.60
N ARG A 28 -0.41 -13.18 -3.56
CA ARG A 28 -1.12 -13.66 -4.75
C ARG A 28 -1.36 -12.52 -5.73
N PHE A 29 -1.82 -11.37 -5.26
CA PHE A 29 -1.91 -10.14 -6.05
C PHE A 29 -0.56 -9.83 -6.73
N CYS A 30 0.54 -9.80 -5.99
CA CYS A 30 1.87 -9.51 -6.54
C CYS A 30 2.27 -10.47 -7.65
N ARG A 31 2.03 -11.78 -7.47
CA ARG A 31 2.38 -12.80 -8.49
C ARG A 31 1.57 -12.61 -9.78
N GLU A 32 0.29 -12.29 -9.66
CA GLU A 32 -0.57 -12.07 -10.83
C GLU A 32 -0.23 -10.77 -11.56
N VAL A 33 -0.02 -9.65 -10.84
CA VAL A 33 0.37 -8.40 -11.50
C VAL A 33 1.78 -8.47 -12.10
N LYS A 34 2.68 -9.32 -11.58
CA LYS A 34 4.01 -9.56 -12.14
C LYS A 34 3.96 -10.03 -13.60
N GLU A 35 2.98 -10.86 -13.97
CA GLU A 35 2.78 -11.29 -15.35
C GLU A 35 2.49 -10.12 -16.30
N ILE A 36 1.98 -9.00 -15.77
CA ILE A 36 1.61 -7.82 -16.54
C ILE A 36 2.73 -6.78 -16.54
N ILE A 37 3.32 -6.50 -15.34
CA ILE A 37 4.31 -5.42 -15.20
C ILE A 37 5.75 -5.90 -15.40
N GLY A 38 5.99 -7.21 -15.30
CA GLY A 38 7.32 -7.84 -15.48
C GLY A 38 8.14 -7.92 -14.19
N GLU A 39 9.42 -8.33 -14.34
CA GLU A 39 10.32 -8.64 -13.22
C GLU A 39 11.05 -7.41 -12.64
N THR A 40 11.09 -6.29 -13.38
CA THR A 40 11.87 -5.08 -13.03
C THR A 40 10.99 -3.82 -13.04
N PRO A 41 9.79 -3.85 -12.43
CA PRO A 41 8.90 -2.70 -12.47
C PRO A 41 9.37 -1.56 -11.55
N THR A 42 8.89 -0.36 -11.83
CA THR A 42 8.79 0.71 -10.84
C THR A 42 7.39 0.69 -10.25
N ILE A 43 7.29 0.44 -8.96
CA ILE A 43 6.04 0.43 -8.18
C ILE A 43 6.04 1.63 -7.25
N VAL A 44 4.95 2.39 -7.24
CA VAL A 44 4.72 3.47 -6.28
C VAL A 44 3.65 3.01 -5.31
N GLU A 45 3.94 3.07 -4.03
CA GLU A 45 3.01 2.83 -2.93
C GLU A 45 2.67 4.17 -2.26
N LEU A 46 1.39 4.46 -2.15
CA LEU A 46 0.84 5.64 -1.47
C LEU A 46 0.22 5.20 -0.15
N GLY A 47 0.75 5.70 0.97
CA GLY A 47 0.36 5.25 2.30
C GLY A 47 1.10 3.98 2.70
N SER A 48 2.39 4.09 2.99
CA SER A 48 3.21 2.93 3.34
C SER A 48 3.13 2.55 4.81
N TYR A 49 2.63 3.44 5.68
CA TYR A 49 2.41 3.22 7.11
C TYR A 49 3.63 2.59 7.80
N MET A 50 3.49 1.37 8.36
CA MET A 50 4.59 0.63 9.01
C MET A 50 5.45 -0.16 8.01
N GLY A 51 5.13 -0.18 6.70
CA GLY A 51 5.93 -0.81 5.63
C GLY A 51 5.74 -2.31 5.45
N GLU A 52 4.60 -2.88 5.85
CA GLU A 52 4.34 -4.32 5.69
C GLU A 52 4.10 -4.70 4.22
N SER A 53 3.26 -3.96 3.53
CA SER A 53 3.03 -4.09 2.09
C SER A 53 4.29 -3.77 1.29
N SER A 54 5.02 -2.71 1.68
CA SER A 54 6.30 -2.34 1.09
C SER A 54 7.32 -3.49 1.14
N LEU A 55 7.42 -4.17 2.29
CA LEU A 55 8.30 -5.34 2.47
C LEU A 55 7.87 -6.49 1.54
N ILE A 56 6.57 -6.76 1.43
CA ILE A 56 6.03 -7.79 0.54
C ILE A 56 6.33 -7.45 -0.92
N PHE A 57 6.09 -6.21 -1.36
CA PHE A 57 6.46 -5.76 -2.71
C PHE A 57 7.95 -5.92 -2.98
N SER A 58 8.81 -5.53 -2.04
CA SER A 58 10.26 -5.70 -2.17
C SER A 58 10.66 -7.16 -2.35
N GLN A 59 10.05 -8.08 -1.61
CA GLN A 59 10.32 -9.52 -1.69
C GLN A 59 9.80 -10.15 -2.98
N GLU A 60 8.60 -9.78 -3.40
CA GLU A 60 7.98 -10.33 -4.61
C GLU A 60 8.59 -9.74 -5.91
N PHE A 61 9.13 -8.51 -5.86
CA PHE A 61 9.80 -7.83 -6.98
C PHE A 61 11.26 -7.48 -6.66
N PRO A 62 12.13 -8.46 -6.40
CA PRO A 62 13.50 -8.19 -5.90
C PRO A 62 14.40 -7.45 -6.89
N LYS A 63 14.02 -7.38 -8.16
CA LYS A 63 14.71 -6.62 -9.22
C LYS A 63 13.98 -5.32 -9.59
N GLY A 64 12.81 -5.09 -9.03
CA GLY A 64 12.03 -3.88 -9.21
C GLY A 64 12.48 -2.75 -8.29
N LYS A 65 11.94 -1.56 -8.51
CA LYS A 65 12.10 -0.40 -7.64
C LYS A 65 10.77 -0.13 -6.97
N ILE A 66 10.75 -0.10 -5.64
CA ILE A 66 9.57 0.22 -4.83
C ILE A 66 9.76 1.62 -4.25
N ILE A 67 8.86 2.54 -4.57
CA ILE A 67 8.88 3.92 -4.08
C ILE A 67 7.71 4.08 -3.10
N CYS A 68 8.03 4.27 -1.83
CA CYS A 68 7.07 4.37 -0.74
C CYS A 68 6.87 5.83 -0.34
N ILE A 69 5.66 6.33 -0.53
CA ILE A 69 5.29 7.72 -0.21
C ILE A 69 4.30 7.70 0.95
N ASP A 70 4.66 8.37 2.03
CA ASP A 70 3.79 8.56 3.20
C ASP A 70 4.14 9.90 3.87
N SER A 71 3.16 10.56 4.46
CA SER A 71 3.42 11.76 5.25
C SER A 71 4.00 11.43 6.61
N TRP A 72 3.73 10.23 7.12
CA TRP A 72 3.93 9.81 8.50
C TRP A 72 3.36 10.84 9.49
N GLU A 73 2.15 11.31 9.18
CA GLU A 73 1.38 12.24 10.02
C GLU A 73 0.00 11.66 10.31
N GLY A 74 -0.43 11.76 11.58
CA GLY A 74 -1.76 11.33 12.00
C GLY A 74 -2.84 12.38 11.76
N GLY A 75 -4.06 12.10 12.22
CA GLY A 75 -5.16 13.07 12.21
C GLY A 75 -5.87 13.23 10.86
N PHE A 76 -5.58 12.39 9.87
CA PHE A 76 -6.16 12.48 8.53
C PHE A 76 -7.65 12.03 8.48
N ASP A 77 -8.07 11.13 9.35
CA ASP A 77 -9.44 10.64 9.44
C ASP A 77 -9.82 10.19 10.86
N ASN A 78 -10.68 10.96 11.52
CA ASN A 78 -11.14 10.65 12.89
C ASN A 78 -12.02 9.38 12.97
N SER A 79 -12.46 8.83 11.84
CA SER A 79 -13.21 7.57 11.78
C SER A 79 -12.31 6.35 11.57
N ASP A 80 -11.03 6.57 11.28
CA ASP A 80 -10.02 5.54 11.09
C ASP A 80 -9.08 5.49 12.30
N SER A 81 -9.04 4.35 13.01
CA SER A 81 -8.19 4.17 14.19
C SER A 81 -6.68 4.30 13.87
N CYS A 82 -6.26 4.03 12.63
CA CYS A 82 -4.89 4.25 12.20
C CYS A 82 -4.48 5.72 12.28
N SER A 83 -5.44 6.64 12.14
CA SER A 83 -5.23 8.08 12.24
C SER A 83 -4.79 8.56 13.63
N GLU A 84 -5.06 7.77 14.68
CA GLU A 84 -4.72 8.07 16.09
C GLU A 84 -3.41 7.42 16.56
N ALA A 85 -2.72 6.67 15.69
CA ALA A 85 -1.48 5.98 16.02
C ALA A 85 -0.35 6.97 16.39
N ASP A 86 0.63 6.52 17.16
CA ASP A 86 1.90 7.25 17.32
C ASP A 86 2.72 7.16 16.04
N TYR A 87 2.65 8.20 15.24
CA TYR A 87 3.31 8.25 13.92
C TYR A 87 4.84 8.30 14.00
N ASN A 88 5.44 8.65 15.14
CA ASN A 88 6.87 8.44 15.33
C ASN A 88 7.20 6.95 15.39
N GLU A 89 6.39 6.17 16.13
CA GLU A 89 6.59 4.72 16.17
C GLU A 89 6.25 4.05 14.85
N VAL A 90 5.20 4.49 14.15
CA VAL A 90 4.84 4.03 12.80
C VAL A 90 6.00 4.21 11.82
N GLU A 91 6.60 5.41 11.76
CA GLU A 91 7.75 5.71 10.91
C GLU A 91 8.99 4.89 11.32
N ASN A 92 9.25 4.72 12.62
CA ASN A 92 10.34 3.87 13.12
C ASN A 92 10.18 2.40 12.68
N GLN A 93 8.96 1.86 12.68
CA GLN A 93 8.66 0.52 12.20
C GLN A 93 8.89 0.40 10.69
N PHE A 94 8.51 1.41 9.92
CA PHE A 94 8.84 1.49 8.49
C PHE A 94 10.35 1.47 8.28
N ASP A 95 11.09 2.37 8.95
CA ASP A 95 12.55 2.49 8.83
C ASP A 95 13.28 1.21 9.25
N PHE A 96 12.71 0.46 10.19
CA PHE A 96 13.22 -0.85 10.55
C PHE A 96 13.08 -1.86 9.39
N ARG A 97 11.88 -1.95 8.77
CA ARG A 97 11.63 -2.83 7.63
C ARG A 97 12.44 -2.44 6.39
N LEU A 98 12.63 -1.14 6.17
CA LEU A 98 13.47 -0.61 5.09
C LEU A 98 14.89 -1.19 5.12
N LYS A 99 15.48 -1.40 6.32
CA LYS A 99 16.83 -2.00 6.47
C LYS A 99 16.91 -3.45 6.01
N LEU A 100 15.77 -4.13 5.84
CA LEU A 100 15.70 -5.51 5.36
C LEU A 100 15.59 -5.58 3.82
N CYS A 101 15.47 -4.44 3.16
CA CYS A 101 15.24 -4.30 1.73
C CYS A 101 16.36 -3.53 1.04
N ASN A 102 16.62 -3.87 -0.22
CA ASN A 102 17.66 -3.21 -1.02
C ASN A 102 17.10 -2.37 -2.17
N ASN A 103 15.78 -2.41 -2.38
CA ASN A 103 15.12 -1.84 -3.55
C ASN A 103 13.93 -0.92 -3.19
N ILE A 104 13.83 -0.51 -1.92
CA ILE A 104 12.84 0.47 -1.44
C ILE A 104 13.48 1.86 -1.38
N GLU A 105 12.77 2.85 -1.91
CA GLU A 105 13.02 4.27 -1.73
C GLU A 105 11.92 4.87 -0.87
N LYS A 106 12.28 5.48 0.27
CA LYS A 106 11.37 6.21 1.17
C LYS A 106 11.26 7.66 0.74
N ILE A 107 10.04 8.16 0.57
CA ILE A 107 9.75 9.56 0.31
C ILE A 107 8.73 10.05 1.35
N LYS A 108 9.11 11.03 2.18
CA LYS A 108 8.22 11.63 3.17
C LYS A 108 7.49 12.82 2.57
N GLY A 109 6.15 12.77 2.56
CA GLY A 109 5.26 13.82 2.07
C GLY A 109 3.91 13.27 1.64
N TYR A 110 3.06 14.14 1.12
CA TYR A 110 1.74 13.74 0.62
C TYR A 110 1.82 13.13 -0.79
N SER A 111 0.91 12.22 -1.09
CA SER A 111 0.86 11.47 -2.35
C SER A 111 0.89 12.37 -3.61
N THR A 112 0.27 13.54 -3.54
CA THR A 112 0.16 14.48 -4.65
C THR A 112 1.28 15.51 -4.76
N ASP A 113 2.23 15.53 -3.82
CA ASP A 113 3.39 16.42 -3.86
C ASP A 113 4.44 15.97 -4.89
N PHE A 114 4.36 14.73 -5.35
CA PHE A 114 5.34 14.10 -6.22
C PHE A 114 4.71 13.63 -7.53
N SER A 115 5.47 13.73 -8.63
CA SER A 115 5.02 13.34 -9.96
C SER A 115 6.16 12.71 -10.75
N PHE A 116 6.09 11.40 -10.96
CA PHE A 116 7.00 10.64 -11.81
C PHE A 116 6.32 9.40 -12.38
N GLU A 117 6.80 8.89 -13.49
CA GLU A 117 6.20 7.72 -14.12
C GLU A 117 6.50 6.43 -13.36
N CYS A 118 5.52 5.53 -13.30
CA CYS A 118 5.66 4.19 -12.74
C CYS A 118 4.96 3.13 -13.60
N ASP A 119 5.28 1.86 -13.40
CA ASP A 119 4.58 0.75 -14.04
C ASP A 119 3.28 0.43 -13.30
N MET A 120 3.28 0.54 -11.97
CA MET A 120 2.14 0.32 -11.10
C MET A 120 2.10 1.36 -9.97
N VAL A 121 0.91 1.88 -9.66
CA VAL A 121 0.62 2.58 -8.42
C VAL A 121 -0.24 1.71 -7.52
N TYR A 122 0.06 1.65 -6.22
CA TYR A 122 -0.74 0.99 -5.19
C TYR A 122 -1.22 2.04 -4.19
N ILE A 123 -2.52 2.29 -4.16
CA ILE A 123 -3.18 3.37 -3.39
C ILE A 123 -3.73 2.78 -2.11
N ASP A 124 -3.13 3.13 -0.96
CA ASP A 124 -3.48 2.65 0.38
C ASP A 124 -3.24 3.75 1.44
N ALA A 125 -3.56 4.99 1.10
CA ALA A 125 -3.39 6.15 1.97
C ALA A 125 -4.70 6.51 2.70
N CYS A 126 -5.17 7.74 2.62
CA CYS A 126 -6.43 8.16 3.22
C CYS A 126 -7.64 7.55 2.49
N HIS A 127 -8.54 6.89 3.20
CA HIS A 127 -9.70 6.17 2.65
C HIS A 127 -10.92 7.06 2.36
N LYS A 128 -10.87 8.36 2.68
CA LYS A 128 -11.92 9.30 2.32
C LYS A 128 -12.08 9.41 0.81
N TYR A 129 -13.32 9.48 0.35
CA TYR A 129 -13.66 9.55 -1.07
C TYR A 129 -12.85 10.64 -1.82
N GLU A 130 -12.75 11.84 -1.25
CA GLU A 130 -12.03 12.96 -1.86
C GLU A 130 -10.53 12.70 -1.96
N CYS A 131 -9.93 12.04 -0.96
CA CYS A 131 -8.51 11.68 -0.98
C CYS A 131 -8.25 10.66 -2.10
N VAL A 132 -9.03 9.59 -2.16
CA VAL A 132 -8.87 8.53 -3.17
C VAL A 132 -9.09 9.08 -4.59
N ILE A 133 -10.07 9.97 -4.78
CA ILE A 133 -10.29 10.68 -6.06
C ILE A 133 -9.04 11.47 -6.46
N ASN A 134 -8.44 12.22 -5.53
CA ASN A 134 -7.25 13.01 -5.78
C ASN A 134 -6.07 12.11 -6.16
N ASP A 135 -5.84 11.04 -5.42
CA ASP A 135 -4.77 10.08 -5.69
C ASP A 135 -4.94 9.40 -7.07
N ILE A 136 -6.13 8.90 -7.38
CA ILE A 136 -6.41 8.28 -8.68
C ILE A 136 -6.20 9.28 -9.81
N ASN A 137 -6.76 10.50 -9.71
CA ASN A 137 -6.63 11.50 -10.76
C ASN A 137 -5.19 11.94 -10.97
N HIS A 138 -4.41 12.06 -9.89
CA HIS A 138 -3.01 12.46 -9.95
C HIS A 138 -2.13 11.34 -10.55
N TRP A 139 -2.26 10.10 -10.06
CA TRP A 139 -1.37 9.01 -10.44
C TRP A 139 -1.79 8.24 -11.70
N LYS A 140 -3.08 8.25 -12.06
CA LYS A 140 -3.56 7.60 -13.28
C LYS A 140 -2.81 8.03 -14.56
N PRO A 141 -2.57 9.33 -14.84
CA PRO A 141 -1.78 9.70 -16.03
C PRO A 141 -0.32 9.28 -15.95
N LEU A 142 0.28 9.18 -14.75
CA LEU A 142 1.68 8.84 -14.50
C LEU A 142 1.94 7.32 -14.51
N THR A 143 0.90 6.51 -14.35
CA THR A 143 0.98 5.04 -14.30
C THR A 143 0.91 4.46 -15.69
N LYS A 144 1.84 3.55 -16.05
CA LYS A 144 1.93 2.96 -17.39
C LYS A 144 1.02 1.76 -17.61
N LYS A 145 0.89 0.87 -16.60
CA LYS A 145 0.27 -0.44 -16.78
C LYS A 145 -0.88 -0.75 -15.81
N ILE A 146 -0.68 -0.56 -14.50
CA ILE A 146 -1.66 -1.00 -13.47
C ILE A 146 -1.92 0.12 -12.46
N ILE A 147 -3.19 0.46 -12.29
CA ILE A 147 -3.67 1.23 -11.14
C ILE A 147 -4.23 0.22 -10.15
N SER A 148 -3.79 0.26 -8.90
CA SER A 148 -4.16 -0.70 -7.87
C SER A 148 -4.27 -0.03 -6.51
N GLY A 149 -4.70 -0.79 -5.51
CA GLY A 149 -4.78 -0.32 -4.14
C GLY A 149 -5.40 -1.34 -3.21
N HIS A 150 -5.74 -0.89 -2.02
CA HIS A 150 -6.35 -1.68 -0.97
C HIS A 150 -7.79 -1.22 -0.68
N ASP A 151 -8.48 -1.90 0.26
CA ASP A 151 -9.79 -1.57 0.81
C ASP A 151 -10.99 -1.55 -0.16
N TYR A 152 -10.87 -2.22 -1.31
CA TYR A 152 -12.02 -2.49 -2.17
C TYR A 152 -12.75 -3.75 -1.70
N ASN A 153 -13.62 -3.60 -0.71
CA ASN A 153 -14.27 -4.68 0.01
C ASN A 153 -15.74 -4.91 -0.35
N THR A 154 -16.33 -5.99 0.20
CA THR A 154 -17.76 -6.28 0.08
C THR A 154 -18.61 -5.26 0.83
N GLU A 155 -19.90 -5.15 0.47
CA GLU A 155 -20.83 -4.24 1.16
C GLU A 155 -21.00 -4.62 2.64
N GLU A 156 -20.95 -5.91 2.95
CA GLU A 156 -21.04 -6.42 4.33
C GLU A 156 -19.84 -5.97 5.15
N PHE A 157 -18.62 -6.06 4.59
CA PHE A 157 -17.39 -5.62 5.26
C PHE A 157 -17.39 -4.09 5.46
N ILE A 158 -17.79 -3.33 4.44
CA ILE A 158 -17.87 -1.85 4.50
C ILE A 158 -18.89 -1.38 5.56
N LYS A 159 -20.00 -2.11 5.78
CA LYS A 159 -20.95 -1.77 6.85
C LYS A 159 -20.34 -1.87 8.25
N ILE A 160 -19.38 -2.77 8.44
CA ILE A 160 -18.66 -2.94 9.70
C ILE A 160 -17.51 -1.93 9.81
N HIS A 161 -16.89 -1.58 8.68
CA HIS A 161 -15.75 -0.66 8.56
C HIS A 161 -16.09 0.52 7.66
N PRO A 162 -16.97 1.45 8.08
CA PRO A 162 -17.51 2.49 7.20
C PRO A 162 -16.46 3.51 6.72
N HIS A 163 -15.32 3.64 7.39
CA HIS A 163 -14.23 4.54 7.01
C HIS A 163 -13.63 4.21 5.64
N ILE A 164 -13.66 2.95 5.19
CA ILE A 164 -13.14 2.55 3.88
C ILE A 164 -14.16 2.70 2.72
N ALA A 165 -15.39 3.13 3.00
CA ALA A 165 -16.44 3.22 1.97
C ALA A 165 -16.07 4.15 0.80
N GLY A 166 -15.24 5.16 1.06
CA GLY A 166 -14.76 6.10 0.06
C GLY A 166 -13.97 5.46 -1.07
N VAL A 167 -13.18 4.43 -0.75
CA VAL A 167 -12.34 3.71 -1.72
C VAL A 167 -13.19 3.08 -2.84
N LYS A 168 -14.15 2.24 -2.46
CA LYS A 168 -15.00 1.54 -3.42
C LYS A 168 -15.79 2.51 -4.31
N LYS A 169 -16.29 3.59 -3.72
CA LYS A 169 -17.03 4.62 -4.46
C LYS A 169 -16.14 5.29 -5.50
N ALA A 170 -14.95 5.78 -5.11
CA ALA A 170 -14.02 6.48 -5.98
C ALA A 170 -13.51 5.58 -7.12
N VAL A 171 -13.13 4.33 -6.80
CA VAL A 171 -12.67 3.36 -7.78
C VAL A 171 -13.74 3.04 -8.83
N ASN A 172 -14.99 2.83 -8.39
CA ASN A 172 -16.10 2.58 -9.33
C ASN A 172 -16.34 3.77 -10.25
N GLU A 173 -16.30 4.98 -9.73
CA GLU A 173 -16.57 6.19 -10.49
C GLU A 173 -15.47 6.49 -11.53
N LEU A 174 -14.20 6.42 -11.12
CA LEU A 174 -13.08 6.84 -11.97
C LEU A 174 -12.49 5.74 -12.85
N LEU A 175 -12.66 4.46 -12.45
CA LEU A 175 -12.04 3.33 -13.13
C LEU A 175 -13.05 2.29 -13.66
N ASN A 176 -14.36 2.53 -13.50
CA ASN A 176 -15.43 1.60 -13.90
C ASN A 176 -15.21 0.18 -13.34
N LYS A 177 -14.95 0.10 -12.03
CA LYS A 177 -14.60 -1.10 -11.26
C LYS A 177 -13.19 -1.66 -11.54
N PRO A 178 -12.62 -2.39 -10.57
CA PRO A 178 -11.41 -3.17 -10.78
C PRO A 178 -11.62 -4.29 -11.80
N ASP A 179 -10.54 -4.73 -12.43
CA ASP A 179 -10.54 -5.95 -13.23
C ASP A 179 -10.46 -7.19 -12.32
N LYS A 180 -9.84 -7.04 -11.14
CA LYS A 180 -9.75 -8.09 -10.12
C LYS A 180 -9.68 -7.54 -8.72
N THR A 181 -10.20 -8.32 -7.76
CA THR A 181 -10.15 -8.08 -6.31
C THR A 181 -9.66 -9.33 -5.59
N TYR A 182 -9.13 -9.17 -4.37
CA TYR A 182 -8.56 -10.20 -3.54
C TYR A 182 -9.21 -10.22 -2.15
N GLY A 183 -9.02 -11.32 -1.42
CA GLY A 183 -9.65 -11.53 -0.12
C GLY A 183 -9.22 -10.56 0.98
N ASP A 184 -8.03 -9.95 0.84
CA ASP A 184 -7.53 -8.92 1.75
C ASP A 184 -8.06 -7.51 1.44
N GLY A 185 -8.82 -7.32 0.37
CA GLY A 185 -9.29 -6.01 -0.11
C GLY A 185 -8.38 -5.38 -1.16
N SER A 186 -7.26 -6.00 -1.52
CA SER A 186 -6.43 -5.55 -2.65
C SER A 186 -7.18 -5.64 -3.97
N TRP A 187 -6.87 -4.74 -4.89
CA TRP A 187 -7.52 -4.68 -6.20
C TRP A 187 -6.57 -4.13 -7.26
N TYR A 188 -6.85 -4.41 -8.52
CA TYR A 188 -6.19 -3.74 -9.64
C TYR A 188 -7.10 -3.47 -10.83
N LYS A 189 -6.69 -2.48 -11.63
CA LYS A 189 -7.21 -2.11 -12.93
C LYS A 189 -6.08 -2.01 -13.94
N ILE A 190 -6.15 -2.76 -15.04
CA ILE A 190 -5.23 -2.63 -16.18
C ILE A 190 -5.58 -1.36 -16.95
N LYS A 191 -4.57 -0.59 -17.31
CA LYS A 191 -4.70 0.68 -17.99
C LYS A 191 -4.76 0.53 -19.51
#